data_47ad0871070ee99e5c919320f60e5ea4
#
_entry.id   47ad0871070ee99e5c919320f60e5ea4
#
_cell.length_a   1.000
_cell.length_b   1.000
_cell.length_c   1.000
_cell.angle_alpha   90.00
_cell.angle_beta   90.00
_cell.angle_gamma   90.00
#
_symmetry.space_group_name_H-M   'P 1'
#
loop_
_entity.id
_entity.type
_entity.pdbx_description
1 polymer ?
#
loop_
_entity_poly.entity_id
_entity_poly.type
_entity_poly.pdbx_seq_one_letter_code
_entity_poly.pdbx_strand_id
1 'polypeptide(L)'
;MVAYYHDNTLLHESEILHIMENQLLHTPDGVRDIYNGECKKKLYLQDKLHRTLLKYGYHDIMTPTFEFFNIFGNDVGTIPSKDLYKFFDKEGNTLVLRPDFTPSIARSAAKYYIEDDMPVKLCYLGNTFINSSDYQGRLKESTQCGAELIGDGSISADAEILSMTVESMLESGLKNFQISVGHSQFFYG
;
A
#
# COMPACT_ATOMS: atom_id res chain seq x y z
N MET A 1 26.12 0.55 -0.98
CA MET A 1 26.18 1.70 -0.04
C MET A 1 26.89 2.83 -0.76
N VAL A 2 26.13 3.82 -1.24
CA VAL A 2 26.69 4.98 -1.95
C VAL A 2 26.76 6.10 -0.93
N ALA A 3 27.95 6.45 -0.48
CA ALA A 3 28.18 7.60 0.38
C ALA A 3 28.42 8.83 -0.50
N TYR A 4 27.53 9.80 -0.46
CA TYR A 4 27.79 11.11 -1.03
C TYR A 4 28.55 11.94 0.00
N TYR A 5 29.80 12.27 -0.30
CA TYR A 5 30.56 13.28 0.42
C TYR A 5 30.09 14.65 -0.08
N HIS A 6 29.44 15.41 0.77
CA HIS A 6 29.26 16.84 0.54
C HIS A 6 30.52 17.58 1.03
N ASP A 7 31.13 18.28 0.10
CA ASP A 7 32.22 19.23 0.37
C ASP A 7 31.70 20.32 1.31
N ASN A 8 32.47 20.63 2.35
CA ASN A 8 32.11 21.54 3.44
C ASN A 8 32.17 23.02 3.00
N THR A 9 31.51 23.39 1.94
CA THR A 9 31.32 24.79 1.54
C THR A 9 30.10 25.34 2.26
N LEU A 10 30.32 26.28 3.19
CA LEU A 10 29.26 27.09 3.79
C LEU A 10 28.58 27.89 2.66
N LEU A 11 27.38 27.50 2.29
CA LEU A 11 26.57 28.25 1.33
C LEU A 11 26.19 29.60 1.96
N HIS A 12 26.32 30.70 1.17
CA HIS A 12 25.84 32.01 1.57
C HIS A 12 24.33 32.00 1.77
N GLU A 13 23.80 32.79 2.71
CA GLU A 13 22.34 32.89 2.97
C GLU A 13 21.52 33.16 1.71
N SER A 14 22.06 33.93 0.75
CA SER A 14 21.43 34.19 -0.55
C SER A 14 21.36 32.93 -1.45
N GLU A 15 22.34 32.04 -1.38
CA GLU A 15 22.33 30.77 -2.12
C GLU A 15 21.38 29.78 -1.47
N ILE A 16 21.29 29.76 -0.13
CA ILE A 16 20.31 28.95 0.62
C ILE A 16 18.89 29.41 0.29
N LEU A 17 18.62 30.72 0.27
CA LEU A 17 17.34 31.28 -0.14
C LEU A 17 16.97 30.91 -1.57
N HIS A 18 17.92 31.02 -2.50
CA HIS A 18 17.71 30.66 -3.92
C HIS A 18 17.49 29.15 -4.11
N ILE A 19 18.15 28.30 -3.31
CA ILE A 19 17.93 26.87 -3.29
C ILE A 19 16.55 26.53 -2.68
N MET A 20 16.11 27.26 -1.64
CA MET A 20 14.79 27.06 -1.03
C MET A 20 13.61 27.43 -1.96
N GLU A 21 13.81 28.39 -2.86
CA GLU A 21 12.85 28.76 -3.92
C GLU A 21 12.88 27.79 -5.12
N ASN A 22 13.88 26.90 -5.17
CA ASN A 22 14.03 25.99 -6.29
C ASN A 22 13.12 24.75 -6.10
N GLN A 23 12.27 24.45 -7.11
CA GLN A 23 11.40 23.27 -7.15
C GLN A 23 12.11 21.94 -6.84
N LEU A 24 13.45 21.88 -7.01
CA LEU A 24 14.26 20.69 -6.71
C LEU A 24 14.28 20.30 -5.23
N LEU A 25 13.94 21.21 -4.31
CA LEU A 25 13.87 20.92 -2.87
C LEU A 25 12.46 20.55 -2.39
N HIS A 26 11.46 20.68 -3.26
CA HIS A 26 10.08 20.37 -2.92
C HIS A 26 9.67 19.01 -3.47
N THR A 27 8.94 18.25 -2.68
CA THR A 27 8.25 17.06 -3.15
C THR A 27 7.00 17.46 -3.94
N PRO A 28 6.55 16.65 -4.91
CA PRO A 28 5.26 16.86 -5.56
C PRO A 28 4.11 16.88 -4.55
N ASP A 29 3.00 17.58 -4.91
CA ASP A 29 1.82 17.63 -4.06
C ASP A 29 1.27 16.22 -3.76
N GLY A 30 0.96 15.99 -2.48
CA GLY A 30 0.40 14.72 -2.01
C GLY A 30 1.44 13.64 -1.71
N VAL A 31 2.73 13.92 -1.84
CA VAL A 31 3.82 13.06 -1.34
C VAL A 31 4.73 13.85 -0.43
N ARG A 32 5.40 13.18 0.49
CA ARG A 32 6.29 13.82 1.46
C ARG A 32 7.39 12.89 1.95
N ASP A 33 8.48 13.50 2.36
CA ASP A 33 9.51 12.79 3.10
C ASP A 33 9.04 12.43 4.50
N ILE A 34 9.38 11.22 4.94
CA ILE A 34 9.18 10.76 6.32
C ILE A 34 10.55 10.44 6.90
N TYR A 35 10.96 11.19 7.93
CA TYR A 35 12.32 11.11 8.44
C TYR A 35 12.40 11.13 9.96
N ASN A 36 13.59 10.86 10.52
CA ASN A 36 13.90 10.89 11.94
C ASN A 36 12.90 10.09 12.81
N GLY A 37 12.32 10.75 13.80
CA GLY A 37 11.42 10.14 14.79
C GLY A 37 10.12 9.61 14.19
N GLU A 38 9.57 10.28 13.18
CA GLU A 38 8.37 9.81 12.47
C GLU A 38 8.66 8.54 11.67
N CYS A 39 9.77 8.53 10.92
CA CYS A 39 10.21 7.35 10.18
C CYS A 39 10.41 6.14 11.10
N LYS A 40 11.08 6.34 12.25
CA LYS A 40 11.28 5.30 13.24
C LYS A 40 9.96 4.74 13.79
N LYS A 41 8.98 5.59 14.07
CA LYS A 41 7.65 5.18 14.54
C LYS A 41 6.89 4.40 13.45
N LYS A 42 6.95 4.86 12.20
CA LYS A 42 6.33 4.18 11.06
C LYS A 42 6.89 2.78 10.88
N LEU A 43 8.21 2.64 10.84
CA LEU A 43 8.87 1.34 10.69
C LEU A 43 8.55 0.38 11.83
N TYR A 44 8.52 0.87 13.07
CA TYR A 44 8.13 0.09 14.24
C TYR A 44 6.69 -0.41 14.13
N LEU A 45 5.75 0.44 13.70
CA LEU A 45 4.35 0.06 13.51
C LEU A 45 4.20 -0.98 12.40
N GLN A 46 4.89 -0.78 11.28
CA GLN A 46 4.89 -1.72 10.16
C GLN A 46 5.37 -3.11 10.59
N ASP A 47 6.49 -3.18 11.33
CA ASP A 47 7.02 -4.45 11.86
C ASP A 47 6.01 -5.14 12.80
N LYS A 48 5.35 -4.39 13.68
CA LYS A 48 4.33 -4.95 14.57
C LYS A 48 3.12 -5.53 13.83
N LEU A 49 2.56 -4.75 12.90
CA LEU A 49 1.42 -5.19 12.10
C LEU A 49 1.77 -6.41 11.25
N HIS A 50 2.92 -6.37 10.58
CA HIS A 50 3.39 -7.48 9.78
C HIS A 50 3.56 -8.78 10.60
N ARG A 51 4.19 -8.69 11.78
CA ARG A 51 4.32 -9.86 12.69
C ARG A 51 2.97 -10.41 13.15
N THR A 52 1.95 -9.56 13.30
CA THR A 52 0.61 -10.04 13.64
C THR A 52 0.06 -10.89 12.50
N LEU A 53 0.20 -10.48 11.26
CA LEU A 53 -0.25 -11.27 10.10
C LEU A 53 0.47 -12.63 10.02
N LEU A 54 1.79 -12.65 10.25
CA LEU A 54 2.57 -13.89 10.27
C LEU A 54 2.13 -14.86 11.36
N LYS A 55 1.70 -14.38 12.54
CA LYS A 55 1.17 -15.23 13.64
C LYS A 55 -0.09 -16.01 13.22
N TYR A 56 -0.89 -15.47 12.30
CA TYR A 56 -2.09 -16.12 11.75
C TYR A 56 -1.76 -17.07 10.59
N GLY A 57 -0.48 -17.29 10.31
CA GLY A 57 -0.03 -18.24 9.28
C GLY A 57 -0.07 -17.66 7.86
N TYR A 58 -0.10 -16.34 7.72
CA TYR A 58 0.03 -15.70 6.40
C TYR A 58 1.47 -15.67 5.96
N HIS A 59 1.71 -15.88 4.67
CA HIS A 59 3.03 -15.87 4.06
C HIS A 59 3.24 -14.58 3.26
N ASP A 60 4.47 -14.09 3.26
CA ASP A 60 4.82 -12.87 2.55
C ASP A 60 4.69 -13.03 1.04
N ILE A 61 4.07 -12.03 0.39
CA ILE A 61 4.10 -11.84 -1.05
C ILE A 61 4.56 -10.43 -1.41
N MET A 62 5.44 -10.34 -2.39
CA MET A 62 5.85 -9.06 -2.98
C MET A 62 5.38 -9.02 -4.44
N THR A 63 4.42 -8.16 -4.73
CA THR A 63 3.97 -7.90 -6.11
C THR A 63 4.70 -6.69 -6.69
N PRO A 64 4.83 -6.56 -8.03
CA PRO A 64 5.43 -5.39 -8.66
C PRO A 64 4.76 -4.07 -8.25
N THR A 65 5.53 -2.98 -8.21
CA THR A 65 5.01 -1.64 -7.94
C THR A 65 4.13 -1.13 -9.08
N PHE A 66 4.34 -1.60 -10.29
CA PHE A 66 3.53 -1.29 -11.45
C PHE A 66 3.10 -2.57 -12.19
N GLU A 67 1.95 -2.51 -12.83
CA GLU A 67 1.31 -3.60 -13.54
C GLU A 67 0.74 -3.10 -14.86
N PHE A 68 0.32 -4.00 -15.73
CA PHE A 68 -0.48 -3.64 -16.90
C PHE A 68 -1.81 -3.02 -16.47
N PHE A 69 -2.25 -1.99 -17.20
CA PHE A 69 -3.51 -1.28 -16.93
C PHE A 69 -4.71 -2.21 -16.74
N ASN A 70 -4.78 -3.32 -17.49
CA ASN A 70 -5.89 -4.26 -17.43
C ASN A 70 -6.06 -4.95 -16.07
N ILE A 71 -5.03 -4.94 -15.22
CA ILE A 71 -5.11 -5.49 -13.85
C ILE A 71 -5.98 -4.60 -12.94
N PHE A 72 -6.00 -3.29 -13.19
CA PHE A 72 -6.73 -2.30 -12.38
C PHE A 72 -7.82 -1.57 -13.16
N GLY A 73 -7.89 -1.74 -14.48
CA GLY A 73 -8.90 -1.14 -15.34
C GLY A 73 -10.16 -1.99 -15.47
N ASN A 74 -11.20 -1.39 -16.09
CA ASN A 74 -12.40 -2.07 -16.51
C ASN A 74 -13.12 -2.87 -15.40
N ASP A 75 -13.52 -2.18 -14.32
CA ASP A 75 -14.35 -2.71 -13.23
C ASP A 75 -13.70 -3.77 -12.32
N VAL A 76 -12.42 -4.06 -12.49
CA VAL A 76 -11.69 -5.00 -11.62
C VAL A 76 -11.20 -4.32 -10.32
N GLY A 77 -10.92 -3.02 -10.37
CA GLY A 77 -10.41 -2.25 -9.23
C GLY A 77 -11.46 -1.35 -8.58
N THR A 78 -11.24 -1.02 -7.32
CA THR A 78 -12.10 -0.09 -6.55
C THR A 78 -11.80 1.38 -6.86
N ILE A 79 -10.69 1.68 -7.57
CA ILE A 79 -10.23 3.03 -7.88
C ILE A 79 -10.61 3.39 -9.32
N PRO A 80 -11.30 4.53 -9.54
CA PRO A 80 -11.66 4.99 -10.87
C PRO A 80 -10.42 5.17 -11.77
N SER A 81 -10.54 4.79 -13.04
CA SER A 81 -9.44 4.86 -14.03
C SER A 81 -8.81 6.26 -14.14
N LYS A 82 -9.57 7.33 -13.92
CA LYS A 82 -9.08 8.72 -13.94
C LYS A 82 -8.08 9.02 -12.79
N ASP A 83 -8.18 8.28 -11.69
CA ASP A 83 -7.38 8.46 -10.49
C ASP A 83 -6.15 7.52 -10.45
N LEU A 84 -5.84 6.86 -11.56
CA LEU A 84 -4.66 6.01 -11.69
C LEU A 84 -3.47 6.79 -12.25
N TYR A 85 -2.27 6.56 -11.71
CA TYR A 85 -1.01 6.97 -12.32
C TYR A 85 -0.66 6.06 -13.49
N LYS A 86 -0.77 6.55 -14.72
CA LYS A 86 -0.54 5.80 -15.97
C LYS A 86 0.72 6.28 -16.66
N PHE A 87 1.44 5.35 -17.24
CA PHE A 87 2.63 5.61 -18.07
C PHE A 87 2.78 4.52 -19.12
N PHE A 88 3.74 4.66 -20.03
CA PHE A 88 3.94 3.72 -21.14
C PHE A 88 5.33 3.11 -21.05
N ASP A 89 5.42 1.82 -21.39
CA ASP A 89 6.69 1.18 -21.64
C ASP A 89 7.19 1.47 -23.08
N LYS A 90 8.37 0.93 -23.43
CA LYS A 90 8.97 1.14 -24.75
C LYS A 90 8.17 0.46 -25.88
N GLU A 91 7.42 -0.56 -25.56
CA GLU A 91 6.56 -1.32 -26.48
C GLU A 91 5.19 -0.68 -26.68
N GLY A 92 4.89 0.41 -25.95
CA GLY A 92 3.61 1.15 -26.03
C GLY A 92 2.51 0.57 -25.14
N ASN A 93 2.81 -0.37 -24.25
CA ASN A 93 1.83 -0.86 -23.30
C ASN A 93 1.53 0.18 -22.23
N THR A 94 0.26 0.30 -21.82
CA THR A 94 -0.14 1.15 -20.71
C THR A 94 0.10 0.42 -19.40
N LEU A 95 0.94 1.03 -18.56
CA LEU A 95 1.28 0.59 -17.22
C LEU A 95 0.65 1.52 -16.17
N VAL A 96 0.45 0.99 -14.97
CA VAL A 96 -0.16 1.72 -13.83
C VAL A 96 0.64 1.48 -12.58
N LEU A 97 0.95 2.53 -11.81
CA LEU A 97 1.38 2.36 -10.43
C LEU A 97 0.22 1.76 -9.63
N ARG A 98 0.48 0.71 -8.86
CA ARG A 98 -0.58 0.01 -8.11
C ARG A 98 -1.33 0.95 -7.17
N PRO A 99 -2.64 1.09 -7.32
CA PRO A 99 -3.48 1.87 -6.40
C PRO A 99 -3.90 1.04 -5.19
N ASP A 100 -3.82 -0.29 -5.29
CA ASP A 100 -4.21 -1.30 -4.31
C ASP A 100 -3.41 -2.59 -4.56
N PHE A 101 -3.32 -3.46 -3.54
CA PHE A 101 -2.61 -4.74 -3.65
C PHE A 101 -3.48 -5.89 -4.11
N THR A 102 -4.75 -5.92 -3.74
CA THR A 102 -5.65 -7.07 -3.96
C THR A 102 -5.68 -7.56 -5.42
N PRO A 103 -5.80 -6.71 -6.46
CA PRO A 103 -5.79 -7.19 -7.84
C PRO A 103 -4.46 -7.83 -8.26
N SER A 104 -3.32 -7.28 -7.81
CA SER A 104 -2.00 -7.85 -8.09
C SER A 104 -1.80 -9.20 -7.40
N ILE A 105 -2.32 -9.35 -6.17
CA ILE A 105 -2.26 -10.60 -5.42
C ILE A 105 -3.19 -11.65 -6.07
N ALA A 106 -4.40 -11.27 -6.47
CA ALA A 106 -5.32 -12.14 -7.18
C ALA A 106 -4.72 -12.68 -8.50
N ARG A 107 -4.05 -11.81 -9.29
CA ARG A 107 -3.30 -12.22 -10.48
C ARG A 107 -2.17 -13.20 -10.12
N SER A 108 -1.44 -12.94 -9.04
CA SER A 108 -0.34 -13.81 -8.61
C SER A 108 -0.88 -15.16 -8.13
N ALA A 109 -1.97 -15.17 -7.37
CA ALA A 109 -2.63 -16.39 -6.92
C ALA A 109 -3.11 -17.23 -8.10
N ALA A 110 -3.79 -16.60 -9.07
CA ALA A 110 -4.23 -17.27 -10.28
C ALA A 110 -3.09 -17.83 -11.14
N LYS A 111 -1.87 -17.30 -11.01
CA LYS A 111 -0.71 -17.76 -11.78
C LYS A 111 0.08 -18.86 -11.09
N TYR A 112 0.24 -18.77 -9.77
CA TYR A 112 1.22 -19.58 -9.05
C TYR A 112 0.62 -20.58 -8.07
N TYR A 113 -0.68 -20.43 -7.69
CA TYR A 113 -1.33 -21.23 -6.66
C TYR A 113 -2.56 -22.00 -7.17
N ILE A 114 -2.82 -22.05 -8.49
CA ILE A 114 -4.00 -22.76 -9.04
C ILE A 114 -3.98 -24.27 -8.72
N GLU A 115 -2.78 -24.86 -8.68
CA GLU A 115 -2.58 -26.29 -8.44
C GLU A 115 -2.29 -26.61 -6.96
N ASP A 116 -2.19 -25.57 -6.10
CA ASP A 116 -1.89 -25.74 -4.69
C ASP A 116 -3.16 -26.08 -3.89
N ASP A 117 -2.96 -26.73 -2.75
CA ASP A 117 -4.03 -26.97 -1.79
C ASP A 117 -4.55 -25.63 -1.22
N MET A 118 -5.83 -25.35 -1.42
CA MET A 118 -6.51 -24.18 -0.82
C MET A 118 -6.81 -24.47 0.67
N PRO A 119 -6.84 -23.45 1.54
CA PRO A 119 -6.76 -22.03 1.25
C PRO A 119 -5.33 -21.49 1.19
N VAL A 120 -5.13 -20.43 0.40
CA VAL A 120 -3.88 -19.68 0.31
C VAL A 120 -3.98 -18.43 1.18
N LYS A 121 -3.01 -18.23 2.07
CA LYS A 121 -2.92 -17.10 3.00
C LYS A 121 -1.70 -16.24 2.66
N LEU A 122 -1.92 -15.05 2.12
CA LEU A 122 -0.85 -14.14 1.71
C LEU A 122 -0.95 -12.81 2.46
N CYS A 123 0.19 -12.25 2.88
CA CYS A 123 0.25 -10.92 3.47
C CYS A 123 1.26 -10.03 2.75
N TYR A 124 1.06 -8.73 2.86
CA TYR A 124 1.86 -7.75 2.15
C TYR A 124 2.07 -6.46 2.97
N LEU A 125 3.17 -5.80 2.66
CA LEU A 125 3.48 -4.46 3.14
C LEU A 125 4.13 -3.67 2.00
N GLY A 126 3.59 -2.51 1.67
CA GLY A 126 4.18 -1.67 0.63
C GLY A 126 3.36 -0.42 0.33
N ASN A 127 3.82 0.37 -0.64
CA ASN A 127 3.18 1.62 -0.99
C ASN A 127 2.19 1.44 -2.13
N THR A 128 1.11 2.24 -2.06
CA THR A 128 0.07 2.39 -3.07
C THR A 128 0.00 3.84 -3.53
N PHE A 129 -0.49 4.07 -4.76
CA PHE A 129 -0.41 5.36 -5.43
C PHE A 129 -1.76 5.71 -6.06
N ILE A 130 -2.35 6.84 -5.65
CA ILE A 130 -3.64 7.33 -6.18
C ILE A 130 -3.48 8.77 -6.64
N ASN A 131 -3.75 9.04 -7.91
CA ASN A 131 -3.66 10.37 -8.51
C ASN A 131 -4.98 11.15 -8.33
N SER A 132 -5.44 11.25 -7.09
CA SER A 132 -6.64 12.03 -6.77
C SER A 132 -6.30 13.51 -6.69
N SER A 133 -7.03 14.34 -7.47
CA SER A 133 -6.88 15.79 -7.47
C SER A 133 -7.88 16.52 -6.58
N ASP A 134 -8.88 15.82 -6.04
CA ASP A 134 -10.13 16.45 -5.60
C ASP A 134 -10.09 16.99 -4.16
N TYR A 135 -9.01 16.76 -3.38
CA TYR A 135 -8.96 17.23 -2.00
C TYR A 135 -7.55 17.65 -1.57
N GLN A 136 -7.41 18.90 -1.16
CA GLN A 136 -6.20 19.39 -0.50
C GLN A 136 -5.90 18.53 0.77
N GLY A 137 -4.65 18.09 0.90
CA GLY A 137 -4.19 17.31 2.05
C GLY A 137 -4.32 15.79 1.92
N ARG A 138 -4.86 15.25 0.81
CA ARG A 138 -4.83 13.81 0.56
C ARG A 138 -3.46 13.35 0.07
N LEU A 139 -2.94 12.28 0.70
CA LEU A 139 -1.70 11.67 0.23
C LEU A 139 -1.96 10.90 -1.06
N LYS A 140 -1.08 11.10 -2.04
CA LYS A 140 -1.05 10.37 -3.32
C LYS A 140 -0.21 9.09 -3.23
N GLU A 141 0.66 9.01 -2.24
CA GLU A 141 1.38 7.82 -1.85
C GLU A 141 1.05 7.46 -0.41
N SER A 142 0.62 6.23 -0.18
CA SER A 142 0.32 5.70 1.16
C SER A 142 0.89 4.29 1.32
N THR A 143 1.16 3.89 2.56
CA THR A 143 1.61 2.54 2.86
C THR A 143 0.43 1.70 3.32
N GLN A 144 0.27 0.53 2.71
CA GLN A 144 -0.69 -0.50 3.11
C GLN A 144 0.05 -1.69 3.73
N CYS A 145 -0.53 -2.23 4.80
CA CYS A 145 -0.23 -3.54 5.36
C CYS A 145 -1.53 -4.33 5.35
N GLY A 146 -1.54 -5.49 4.72
CA GLY A 146 -2.77 -6.26 4.57
C GLY A 146 -2.53 -7.74 4.34
N ALA A 147 -3.63 -8.48 4.28
CA ALA A 147 -3.63 -9.92 4.07
C ALA A 147 -4.81 -10.34 3.20
N GLU A 148 -4.58 -11.37 2.38
CA GLU A 148 -5.59 -11.99 1.51
C GLU A 148 -5.70 -13.47 1.86
N LEU A 149 -6.93 -13.92 2.17
CA LEU A 149 -7.28 -15.31 2.33
C LEU A 149 -8.09 -15.74 1.10
N ILE A 150 -7.54 -16.66 0.34
CA ILE A 150 -8.08 -17.06 -0.97
C ILE A 150 -8.46 -18.53 -0.92
N GLY A 151 -9.69 -18.86 -1.38
CA GLY A 151 -10.16 -20.24 -1.50
C GLY A 151 -10.88 -20.80 -0.28
N ASP A 152 -11.17 -19.98 0.74
CA ASP A 152 -12.00 -20.36 1.88
C ASP A 152 -13.13 -19.36 2.12
N GLY A 153 -14.37 -19.76 1.88
CA GLY A 153 -15.60 -18.98 2.13
C GLY A 153 -16.33 -19.40 3.41
N SER A 154 -15.66 -20.03 4.36
CA SER A 154 -16.28 -20.49 5.59
C SER A 154 -16.46 -19.37 6.62
N ILE A 155 -17.40 -19.56 7.56
CA ILE A 155 -17.60 -18.66 8.70
C ILE A 155 -16.33 -18.57 9.57
N SER A 156 -15.55 -19.63 9.64
CA SER A 156 -14.28 -19.65 10.36
C SER A 156 -13.23 -18.74 9.71
N ALA A 157 -13.20 -18.66 8.38
CA ALA A 157 -12.34 -17.73 7.64
C ALA A 157 -12.73 -16.26 7.93
N ASP A 158 -14.01 -15.94 7.91
CA ASP A 158 -14.50 -14.60 8.28
C ASP A 158 -14.12 -14.23 9.71
N ALA A 159 -14.30 -15.18 10.66
CA ALA A 159 -13.93 -14.97 12.07
C ALA A 159 -12.42 -14.79 12.26
N GLU A 160 -11.58 -15.51 11.50
CA GLU A 160 -10.13 -15.33 11.52
C GLU A 160 -9.73 -13.92 11.05
N ILE A 161 -10.27 -13.45 9.92
CA ILE A 161 -9.98 -12.11 9.37
C ILE A 161 -10.39 -11.02 10.38
N LEU A 162 -11.57 -11.14 11.00
CA LEU A 162 -12.02 -10.20 12.01
C LEU A 162 -11.11 -10.21 13.25
N SER A 163 -10.76 -11.40 13.75
CA SER A 163 -9.86 -11.55 14.90
C SER A 163 -8.49 -10.95 14.63
N MET A 164 -7.90 -11.23 13.46
CA MET A 164 -6.63 -10.69 13.03
C MET A 164 -6.68 -9.16 12.90
N THR A 165 -7.79 -8.62 12.40
CA THR A 165 -8.00 -7.16 12.31
C THR A 165 -8.03 -6.52 13.69
N VAL A 166 -8.80 -7.10 14.64
CA VAL A 166 -8.84 -6.63 16.03
C VAL A 166 -7.47 -6.67 16.67
N GLU A 167 -6.74 -7.79 16.56
CA GLU A 167 -5.40 -7.92 17.12
C GLU A 167 -4.43 -6.90 16.51
N SER A 168 -4.48 -6.68 15.20
CA SER A 168 -3.68 -5.67 14.52
C SER A 168 -3.93 -4.27 15.07
N MET A 169 -5.19 -3.90 15.33
CA MET A 169 -5.53 -2.60 15.92
C MET A 169 -5.00 -2.47 17.35
N LEU A 170 -5.12 -3.52 18.17
CA LEU A 170 -4.59 -3.55 19.53
C LEU A 170 -3.06 -3.45 19.55
N GLU A 171 -2.37 -4.21 18.70
CA GLU A 171 -0.92 -4.19 18.56
C GLU A 171 -0.39 -2.83 18.04
N SER A 172 -1.20 -2.10 17.25
CA SER A 172 -0.86 -0.73 16.85
C SER A 172 -0.87 0.27 18.01
N GLY A 173 -1.42 -0.12 19.17
CA GLY A 173 -1.55 0.70 20.37
C GLY A 173 -2.91 1.40 20.51
N LEU A 174 -3.86 1.14 19.63
CA LEU A 174 -5.23 1.64 19.74
C LEU A 174 -5.95 0.91 20.88
N LYS A 175 -6.57 1.67 21.78
CA LYS A 175 -7.33 1.12 22.92
C LYS A 175 -8.83 1.22 22.73
N ASN A 176 -9.28 2.24 22.03
CA ASN A 176 -10.69 2.52 21.78
C ASN A 176 -10.90 2.64 20.27
N PHE A 177 -11.53 1.66 19.67
CA PHE A 177 -11.88 1.64 18.25
C PHE A 177 -13.17 0.82 18.03
N GLN A 178 -13.77 1.00 16.90
CA GLN A 178 -14.95 0.27 16.46
C GLN A 178 -14.65 -0.38 15.12
N ILE A 179 -15.06 -1.65 14.97
CA ILE A 179 -15.05 -2.35 13.68
C ILE A 179 -16.48 -2.44 13.21
N SER A 180 -16.75 -1.91 12.01
CA SER A 180 -18.03 -2.05 11.34
C SER A 180 -17.96 -3.18 10.32
N VAL A 181 -18.86 -4.15 10.42
CA VAL A 181 -18.96 -5.28 9.49
C VAL A 181 -20.21 -5.09 8.64
N GLY A 182 -20.07 -5.21 7.33
CA GLY A 182 -21.19 -5.15 6.38
C GLY A 182 -21.26 -6.40 5.54
N HIS A 183 -22.48 -6.80 5.17
CA HIS A 183 -22.72 -7.90 4.26
C HIS A 183 -23.74 -7.46 3.20
N SER A 184 -23.35 -7.56 1.92
CA SER A 184 -24.20 -7.05 0.82
C SER A 184 -25.57 -7.73 0.74
N GLN A 185 -25.65 -9.03 0.97
CA GLN A 185 -26.91 -9.77 0.95
C GLN A 185 -27.88 -9.36 2.06
N PHE A 186 -27.39 -8.77 3.14
CA PHE A 186 -28.26 -8.22 4.20
C PHE A 186 -29.13 -7.07 3.70
N PHE A 187 -28.70 -6.34 2.68
CA PHE A 187 -29.42 -5.19 2.11
C PHE A 187 -30.27 -5.56 0.90
N TYR A 188 -30.01 -6.71 0.27
CA TYR A 188 -30.69 -7.15 -0.97
C TYR A 188 -31.57 -8.42 -0.77
N GLY A 189 -31.67 -8.91 0.49
CA GLY A 189 -32.44 -10.09 0.87
C GLY A 189 -33.95 -9.88 0.97
#